data_ad07333ccdf6a9e83afac2b39ad0f2f3
#
_entry.id   ad07333ccdf6a9e83afac2b39ad0f2f3
#
_cell.length_a   1.000
_cell.length_b   1.000
_cell.length_c   1.000
_cell.angle_alpha   90.00
_cell.angle_beta   90.00
_cell.angle_gamma   90.00
#
_symmetry.space_group_name_H-M   'P 1'
#
loop_
_entity.id
_entity.type
_entity.pdbx_description
1 polymer ?
#
loop_
_entity_poly.entity_id
_entity_poly.type
_entity_poly.pdbx_seq_one_letter_code
_entity_poly.pdbx_strand_id
1 'polypeptide(L)'
;NRLTRVMMIVQDMGKQHLLQSLANTDGLTGLLNKRYFDRVLTVLEQHSQPFALFYMDLDRFKPVNDTYGHDVGDKLLKGVAQRLQGCIRSRDYAFRLGGDEFALLLLGPMTQETCARKMDMICEMIAVPYEIDGNAVSVGASCGYALYPAESVDVQQVRCIADQRMYENKQANHARQDGAEGI
;
A
#
# COMPACT_ATOMS: atom_id res chain seq x y z
N ASN A 1 -5.16 -24.84 11.15
CA ASN A 1 -5.94 -23.63 10.94
C ASN A 1 -5.88 -23.21 9.47
N ARG A 2 -7.05 -22.87 8.86
CA ARG A 2 -7.18 -22.58 7.42
C ARG A 2 -6.30 -21.38 7.01
N LEU A 3 -6.24 -20.36 7.86
CA LEU A 3 -5.37 -19.18 7.66
C LEU A 3 -3.88 -19.56 7.64
N THR A 4 -3.45 -20.42 8.56
CA THR A 4 -2.07 -20.90 8.62
C THR A 4 -1.69 -21.70 7.36
N ARG A 5 -2.64 -22.49 6.83
CA ARG A 5 -2.43 -23.30 5.62
C ARG A 5 -2.28 -22.43 4.36
N VAL A 6 -3.10 -21.37 4.22
CA VAL A 6 -2.97 -20.41 3.11
C VAL A 6 -1.69 -19.59 3.24
N MET A 7 -1.33 -19.16 4.44
CA MET A 7 -0.04 -18.50 4.69
C MET A 7 1.13 -19.40 4.28
N MET A 8 1.08 -20.70 4.63
CA MET A 8 2.12 -21.66 4.20
C MET A 8 2.16 -21.80 2.68
N ILE A 9 1.02 -21.89 1.99
CA ILE A 9 0.96 -21.96 0.54
C ILE A 9 1.56 -20.71 -0.09
N VAL A 10 1.18 -19.53 0.39
CA VAL A 10 1.72 -18.25 -0.11
C VAL A 10 3.20 -18.11 0.22
N GLN A 11 3.66 -18.59 1.38
CA GLN A 11 5.08 -18.61 1.77
C GLN A 11 5.88 -19.64 0.98
N ASP A 12 5.34 -20.83 0.70
CA ASP A 12 6.00 -21.84 -0.12
C ASP A 12 6.10 -21.41 -1.60
N MET A 13 5.13 -20.66 -2.10
CA MET A 13 5.26 -19.99 -3.40
C MET A 13 6.42 -18.97 -3.42
N GLY A 14 6.80 -18.43 -2.28
CA GLY A 14 7.98 -17.55 -2.10
C GLY A 14 9.30 -18.31 -1.91
N LYS A 15 9.29 -19.48 -1.27
CA LYS A 15 10.49 -20.23 -0.92
C LYS A 15 11.07 -21.08 -2.04
N GLN A 16 10.26 -21.54 -3.00
CA GLN A 16 10.71 -22.44 -4.06
C GLN A 16 11.57 -21.78 -5.14
N HIS A 17 11.75 -20.44 -5.10
CA HIS A 17 12.50 -19.77 -6.16
C HIS A 17 13.31 -18.57 -5.65
N LEU A 18 14.56 -18.81 -5.24
CA LEU A 18 15.52 -17.72 -4.99
C LEU A 18 15.71 -16.82 -6.22
N LEU A 19 15.60 -17.37 -7.42
CA LEU A 19 15.54 -16.64 -8.71
C LEU A 19 14.19 -15.98 -8.98
N GLN A 20 13.09 -16.46 -8.36
CA GLN A 20 11.78 -15.84 -8.44
C GLN A 20 11.59 -14.76 -7.36
N SER A 21 12.38 -14.71 -6.28
CA SER A 21 12.28 -13.64 -5.30
C SER A 21 12.65 -12.29 -5.93
N LEU A 22 13.68 -12.25 -6.77
CA LEU A 22 14.02 -11.06 -7.57
C LEU A 22 12.91 -10.67 -8.57
N ALA A 23 12.11 -11.63 -9.04
CA ALA A 23 10.96 -11.38 -9.92
C ALA A 23 9.68 -10.95 -9.16
N ASN A 24 9.64 -11.06 -7.84
CA ASN A 24 8.46 -10.77 -7.00
C ASN A 24 8.59 -9.49 -6.18
N THR A 25 9.76 -8.86 -6.16
CA THR A 25 10.02 -7.62 -5.44
C THR A 25 10.18 -6.43 -6.39
N ASP A 26 9.87 -5.24 -5.90
CA ASP A 26 10.21 -3.98 -6.55
C ASP A 26 11.69 -3.66 -6.31
N GLY A 27 12.44 -3.46 -7.38
CA GLY A 27 13.91 -3.28 -7.33
C GLY A 27 14.37 -2.01 -6.61
N LEU A 28 13.50 -0.99 -6.49
CA LEU A 28 13.83 0.25 -5.79
C LEU A 28 13.58 0.14 -4.28
N THR A 29 12.39 -0.31 -3.91
CA THR A 29 11.90 -0.25 -2.51
C THR A 29 12.09 -1.56 -1.74
N GLY A 30 12.28 -2.69 -2.44
CA GLY A 30 12.34 -4.02 -1.84
C GLY A 30 10.98 -4.56 -1.38
N LEU A 31 9.89 -3.80 -1.51
CA LEU A 31 8.53 -4.29 -1.31
C LEU A 31 8.17 -5.33 -2.37
N LEU A 32 7.11 -6.07 -2.15
CA LEU A 32 6.54 -6.95 -3.17
C LEU A 32 6.01 -6.11 -4.34
N ASN A 33 6.14 -6.63 -5.56
CA ASN A 33 5.71 -5.92 -6.76
C ASN A 33 4.27 -6.25 -7.16
N LYS A 34 3.76 -5.53 -8.17
CA LYS A 34 2.41 -5.70 -8.73
C LYS A 34 2.12 -7.14 -9.16
N ARG A 35 3.09 -7.81 -9.79
CA ARG A 35 2.94 -9.20 -10.23
C ARG A 35 2.67 -10.14 -9.06
N TYR A 36 3.38 -9.96 -7.96
CA TYR A 36 3.16 -10.77 -6.77
C TYR A 36 1.85 -10.42 -6.07
N PHE A 37 1.45 -9.15 -6.08
CA PHE A 37 0.15 -8.70 -5.59
C PHE A 37 -1.02 -9.43 -6.27
N ASP A 38 -1.04 -9.48 -7.61
CA ASP A 38 -2.09 -10.16 -8.36
C ASP A 38 -2.13 -11.67 -8.05
N ARG A 39 -0.98 -12.31 -7.86
CA ARG A 39 -0.90 -13.73 -7.47
C ARG A 39 -1.45 -13.98 -6.07
N VAL A 40 -1.11 -13.12 -5.10
CA VAL A 40 -1.61 -13.25 -3.72
C VAL A 40 -3.12 -13.12 -3.68
N LEU A 41 -3.69 -12.14 -4.37
CA LEU A 41 -5.14 -11.97 -4.45
C LEU A 41 -5.84 -13.19 -5.03
N THR A 42 -5.32 -13.76 -6.12
CA THR A 42 -5.85 -15.00 -6.72
C THR A 42 -5.87 -16.16 -5.72
N VAL A 43 -4.80 -16.33 -4.96
CA VAL A 43 -4.72 -17.40 -3.94
C VAL A 43 -5.71 -17.17 -2.80
N LEU A 44 -5.86 -15.93 -2.32
CA LEU A 44 -6.79 -15.57 -1.25
C LEU A 44 -8.25 -15.80 -1.67
N GLU A 45 -8.60 -15.44 -2.91
CA GLU A 45 -9.92 -15.68 -3.50
C GLU A 45 -10.24 -17.18 -3.61
N GLN A 46 -9.34 -17.97 -4.20
CA GLN A 46 -9.50 -19.42 -4.35
C GLN A 46 -9.75 -20.15 -3.03
N HIS A 47 -9.21 -19.62 -1.92
CA HIS A 47 -9.37 -20.20 -0.60
C HIS A 47 -10.42 -19.46 0.26
N SER A 48 -11.13 -18.50 -0.30
CA SER A 48 -12.13 -17.67 0.38
C SER A 48 -11.59 -17.09 1.72
N GLN A 49 -10.34 -16.63 1.71
CA GLN A 49 -9.71 -16.09 2.91
C GLN A 49 -10.06 -14.62 3.08
N PRO A 50 -10.58 -14.20 4.28
CA PRO A 50 -10.87 -12.81 4.53
C PRO A 50 -9.59 -11.96 4.58
N PHE A 51 -9.67 -10.76 3.99
CA PHE A 51 -8.62 -9.75 4.02
C PHE A 51 -9.20 -8.35 3.91
N ALA A 52 -8.39 -7.35 4.29
CA ALA A 52 -8.61 -5.96 3.94
C ALA A 52 -7.56 -5.52 2.93
N LEU A 53 -8.00 -4.97 1.80
CA LEU A 53 -7.15 -4.35 0.79
C LEU A 53 -7.12 -2.85 1.01
N PHE A 54 -5.91 -2.27 1.06
CA PHE A 54 -5.67 -0.83 1.07
C PHE A 54 -4.92 -0.45 -0.20
N TYR A 55 -5.41 0.54 -0.93
CA TYR A 55 -4.67 1.23 -1.98
C TYR A 55 -4.22 2.59 -1.48
N MET A 56 -3.03 3.01 -1.92
CA MET A 56 -2.42 4.28 -1.55
C MET A 56 -1.69 4.90 -2.73
N ASP A 57 -1.78 6.21 -2.82
CA ASP A 57 -1.07 7.05 -3.77
C ASP A 57 -0.43 8.22 -3.00
N LEU A 58 0.83 8.55 -3.29
CA LEU A 58 1.51 9.65 -2.60
C LEU A 58 1.08 11.00 -3.18
N ASP A 59 0.52 11.85 -2.32
CA ASP A 59 0.07 13.17 -2.72
C ASP A 59 1.26 14.09 -3.05
N ARG A 60 1.23 14.72 -4.22
CA ARG A 60 2.26 15.68 -4.67
C ARG A 60 3.69 15.09 -4.73
N PHE A 61 3.84 13.79 -5.03
CA PHE A 61 5.15 13.17 -5.22
C PHE A 61 5.93 13.79 -6.39
N LYS A 62 5.24 14.13 -7.49
CA LYS A 62 5.87 14.79 -8.64
C LYS A 62 6.57 16.10 -8.27
N PRO A 63 5.94 17.06 -7.55
CA PRO A 63 6.63 18.26 -7.05
C PRO A 63 7.90 17.98 -6.23
N VAL A 64 7.98 16.89 -5.49
CA VAL A 64 9.21 16.49 -4.80
C VAL A 64 10.32 16.19 -5.81
N ASN A 65 10.03 15.40 -6.85
CA ASN A 65 10.99 15.14 -7.92
C ASN A 65 11.41 16.41 -8.66
N ASP A 66 10.46 17.28 -8.96
CA ASP A 66 10.72 18.54 -9.70
C ASP A 66 11.58 19.51 -8.88
N THR A 67 11.46 19.50 -7.54
CA THR A 67 12.17 20.39 -6.62
C THR A 67 13.53 19.85 -6.20
N TYR A 68 13.61 18.56 -5.84
CA TYR A 68 14.79 17.95 -5.21
C TYR A 68 15.51 16.94 -6.11
N GLY A 69 14.94 16.63 -7.28
CA GLY A 69 15.47 15.62 -8.21
C GLY A 69 15.01 14.19 -7.92
N HIS A 70 15.15 13.33 -8.91
CA HIS A 70 14.71 11.94 -8.87
C HIS A 70 15.42 11.11 -7.81
N ASP A 71 16.70 11.39 -7.51
CA ASP A 71 17.46 10.67 -6.48
C ASP A 71 16.85 10.86 -5.08
N VAL A 72 16.36 12.07 -4.77
CA VAL A 72 15.64 12.37 -3.52
C VAL A 72 14.27 11.70 -3.53
N GLY A 73 13.55 11.73 -4.65
CA GLY A 73 12.29 11.01 -4.82
C GLY A 73 12.43 9.50 -4.60
N ASP A 74 13.49 8.89 -5.12
CA ASP A 74 13.78 7.47 -4.92
C ASP A 74 14.08 7.14 -3.44
N LYS A 75 14.81 8.00 -2.74
CA LYS A 75 15.06 7.87 -1.29
C LYS A 75 13.76 8.04 -0.50
N LEU A 76 12.89 8.97 -0.90
CA LEU A 76 11.58 9.15 -0.30
C LEU A 76 10.72 7.89 -0.46
N LEU A 77 10.64 7.30 -1.65
CA LEU A 77 9.92 6.05 -1.91
C LEU A 77 10.43 4.89 -1.04
N LYS A 78 11.75 4.79 -0.85
CA LYS A 78 12.37 3.81 0.08
C LYS A 78 11.96 4.07 1.53
N GLY A 79 11.94 5.33 1.96
CA GLY A 79 11.50 5.73 3.29
C GLY A 79 10.02 5.40 3.54
N VAL A 80 9.14 5.68 2.57
CA VAL A 80 7.73 5.29 2.62
C VAL A 80 7.58 3.76 2.74
N ALA A 81 8.30 3.01 1.92
CA ALA A 81 8.29 1.55 1.96
C ALA A 81 8.69 0.99 3.33
N GLN A 82 9.73 1.54 3.96
CA GLN A 82 10.17 1.16 5.31
C GLN A 82 9.09 1.44 6.36
N ARG A 83 8.43 2.60 6.30
CA ARG A 83 7.33 2.93 7.21
C ARG A 83 6.16 1.98 7.03
N LEU A 84 5.77 1.68 5.78
CA LEU A 84 4.69 0.74 5.49
C LEU A 84 4.99 -0.66 6.01
N GLN A 85 6.21 -1.16 5.85
CA GLN A 85 6.64 -2.44 6.41
C GLN A 85 6.58 -2.45 7.94
N GLY A 86 6.96 -1.34 8.59
CA GLY A 86 6.93 -1.21 10.04
C GLY A 86 5.51 -1.17 10.64
N CYS A 87 4.49 -0.84 9.86
CA CYS A 87 3.11 -0.72 10.34
C CYS A 87 2.25 -1.95 10.11
N ILE A 88 2.76 -3.00 9.47
CA ILE A 88 2.04 -4.26 9.21
C ILE A 88 2.63 -5.42 10.01
N ARG A 89 1.85 -6.48 10.18
CA ARG A 89 2.28 -7.70 10.86
C ARG A 89 3.09 -8.59 9.90
N SER A 90 3.86 -9.54 10.42
CA SER A 90 4.64 -10.49 9.63
C SER A 90 3.82 -11.37 8.66
N ARG A 91 2.51 -11.48 8.88
CA ARG A 91 1.57 -12.22 8.04
C ARG A 91 0.91 -11.36 6.95
N ASP A 92 1.01 -10.03 7.06
CA ASP A 92 0.42 -9.07 6.13
C ASP A 92 1.42 -8.76 5.00
N TYR A 93 0.97 -8.13 3.95
CA TYR A 93 1.80 -7.84 2.79
C TYR A 93 1.77 -6.36 2.44
N ALA A 94 2.94 -5.82 2.08
CA ALA A 94 3.09 -4.50 1.51
C ALA A 94 3.65 -4.61 0.08
N PHE A 95 3.08 -3.83 -0.83
CA PHE A 95 3.40 -3.84 -2.25
C PHE A 95 3.67 -2.43 -2.75
N ARG A 96 4.56 -2.33 -3.76
CA ARG A 96 4.61 -1.19 -4.65
C ARG A 96 4.07 -1.61 -6.01
N LEU A 97 3.01 -0.93 -6.46
CA LEU A 97 2.31 -1.29 -7.70
C LEU A 97 2.94 -0.61 -8.92
N GLY A 98 3.60 0.53 -8.72
CA GLY A 98 4.33 1.31 -9.72
C GLY A 98 4.37 2.78 -9.33
N GLY A 99 5.35 3.54 -9.83
CA GLY A 99 5.44 4.98 -9.54
C GLY A 99 5.40 5.30 -8.04
N ASP A 100 4.38 6.02 -7.63
CA ASP A 100 4.04 6.43 -6.25
C ASP A 100 2.86 5.66 -5.65
N GLU A 101 2.43 4.55 -6.29
CA GLU A 101 1.32 3.73 -5.86
C GLU A 101 1.77 2.53 -5.02
N PHE A 102 1.12 2.35 -3.86
CA PHE A 102 1.36 1.26 -2.93
C PHE A 102 0.06 0.53 -2.61
N ALA A 103 0.18 -0.71 -2.11
CA ALA A 103 -0.95 -1.45 -1.56
C ALA A 103 -0.55 -2.23 -0.31
N LEU A 104 -1.52 -2.45 0.59
CA LEU A 104 -1.39 -3.38 1.71
C LEU A 104 -2.49 -4.42 1.64
N LEU A 105 -2.15 -5.66 1.97
CA LEU A 105 -3.10 -6.74 2.22
C LEU A 105 -2.97 -7.19 3.69
N LEU A 106 -3.97 -6.88 4.48
CA LEU A 106 -4.05 -7.27 5.88
C LEU A 106 -4.91 -8.53 5.99
N LEU A 107 -4.29 -9.64 6.41
CA LEU A 107 -4.93 -10.95 6.41
C LEU A 107 -5.79 -11.20 7.65
N GLY A 108 -6.98 -11.75 7.42
CA GLY A 108 -7.95 -12.11 8.43
C GLY A 108 -9.17 -11.19 8.44
N PRO A 109 -10.19 -11.52 9.25
CA PRO A 109 -11.39 -10.70 9.35
C PRO A 109 -11.08 -9.36 10.02
N MET A 110 -11.57 -8.28 9.41
CA MET A 110 -11.48 -6.91 9.92
C MET A 110 -12.82 -6.21 9.84
N THR A 111 -13.01 -5.19 10.67
CA THR A 111 -14.20 -4.32 10.62
C THR A 111 -13.88 -3.03 9.88
N GLN A 112 -14.90 -2.36 9.36
CA GLN A 112 -14.79 -1.02 8.75
C GLN A 112 -14.09 -0.03 9.69
N GLU A 113 -14.49 -0.01 10.96
CA GLU A 113 -13.91 0.87 11.97
C GLU A 113 -12.41 0.61 12.18
N THR A 114 -12.00 -0.67 12.23
CA THR A 114 -10.58 -1.02 12.38
C THR A 114 -9.78 -0.61 11.15
N CYS A 115 -10.34 -0.77 9.96
CA CYS A 115 -9.70 -0.35 8.71
C CYS A 115 -9.60 1.18 8.62
N ALA A 116 -10.64 1.91 8.99
CA ALA A 116 -10.61 3.37 9.02
C ALA A 116 -9.50 3.90 9.93
N ARG A 117 -9.44 3.42 11.18
CA ARG A 117 -8.35 3.79 12.12
C ARG A 117 -6.96 3.42 11.60
N LYS A 118 -6.85 2.27 10.93
CA LYS A 118 -5.58 1.84 10.33
C LYS A 118 -5.17 2.74 9.17
N MET A 119 -6.11 3.17 8.35
CA MET A 119 -5.90 4.10 7.26
C MET A 119 -5.39 5.46 7.79
N ASP A 120 -6.06 6.02 8.80
CA ASP A 120 -5.67 7.29 9.41
C ASP A 120 -4.24 7.21 9.97
N MET A 121 -3.93 6.14 10.73
CA MET A 121 -2.60 5.91 11.26
C MET A 121 -1.52 5.82 10.17
N ILE A 122 -1.82 5.17 9.04
CA ILE A 122 -0.88 5.05 7.91
C ILE A 122 -0.66 6.42 7.28
N CYS A 123 -1.72 7.19 7.01
CA CYS A 123 -1.62 8.52 6.43
C CYS A 123 -0.81 9.48 7.33
N GLU A 124 -1.08 9.48 8.64
CA GLU A 124 -0.34 10.27 9.63
C GLU A 124 1.16 9.88 9.65
N MET A 125 1.46 8.58 9.64
CA MET A 125 2.83 8.09 9.65
C MET A 125 3.59 8.46 8.37
N ILE A 126 2.95 8.40 7.20
CA ILE A 126 3.57 8.78 5.93
C ILE A 126 3.84 10.30 5.91
N ALA A 127 2.95 11.12 6.47
CA ALA A 127 3.05 12.57 6.48
C ALA A 127 4.18 13.11 7.39
N VAL A 128 4.74 12.29 8.30
CA VAL A 128 5.91 12.70 9.10
C VAL A 128 7.09 13.00 8.15
N PRO A 129 7.79 14.15 8.29
CA PRO A 129 8.90 14.51 7.43
C PRO A 129 9.99 13.42 7.34
N TYR A 130 10.65 13.36 6.19
CA TYR A 130 11.78 12.48 5.90
C TYR A 130 13.05 13.33 5.80
N GLU A 131 14.07 12.98 6.59
CA GLU A 131 15.38 13.60 6.46
C GLU A 131 16.15 12.93 5.31
N ILE A 132 16.28 13.64 4.19
CA ILE A 132 16.93 13.13 2.98
C ILE A 132 17.98 14.15 2.52
N ASP A 133 19.26 13.74 2.54
CA ASP A 133 20.40 14.56 2.10
C ASP A 133 20.42 15.96 2.76
N GLY A 134 20.05 16.04 4.05
CA GLY A 134 20.01 17.29 4.82
C GLY A 134 18.76 18.14 4.58
N ASN A 135 17.79 17.64 3.82
CA ASN A 135 16.51 18.31 3.57
C ASN A 135 15.38 17.58 4.32
N ALA A 136 14.49 18.34 4.95
CA ALA A 136 13.23 17.80 5.47
C ALA A 136 12.18 17.74 4.34
N VAL A 137 11.95 16.55 3.80
CA VAL A 137 11.00 16.32 2.70
C VAL A 137 9.71 15.75 3.25
N SER A 138 8.57 16.36 2.92
CA SER A 138 7.25 15.88 3.34
C SER A 138 6.42 15.44 2.14
N VAL A 139 5.63 14.39 2.32
CA VAL A 139 4.67 13.89 1.34
C VAL A 139 3.41 13.43 2.07
N GLY A 140 2.23 13.66 1.49
CA GLY A 140 0.97 13.09 1.97
C GLY A 140 0.69 11.75 1.30
N ALA A 141 -0.39 11.10 1.72
CA ALA A 141 -0.92 9.93 1.06
C ALA A 141 -2.44 9.96 1.03
N SER A 142 -2.99 9.65 -0.13
CA SER A 142 -4.40 9.39 -0.33
C SER A 142 -4.65 7.89 -0.31
N CYS A 143 -5.57 7.45 0.55
CA CYS A 143 -5.80 6.05 0.82
C CYS A 143 -7.27 5.66 0.63
N GLY A 144 -7.51 4.41 0.20
CA GLY A 144 -8.82 3.79 0.15
C GLY A 144 -8.71 2.32 0.53
N TYR A 145 -9.73 1.75 1.17
CA TYR A 145 -9.73 0.35 1.55
C TYR A 145 -11.06 -0.34 1.24
N ALA A 146 -11.00 -1.68 1.10
CA ALA A 146 -12.19 -2.52 0.97
C ALA A 146 -11.97 -3.88 1.63
N LEU A 147 -13.06 -4.54 2.03
CA LEU A 147 -13.09 -5.75 2.82
C LEU A 147 -13.60 -6.95 2.01
N TYR A 148 -12.79 -8.01 1.93
CA TYR A 148 -13.20 -9.30 1.37
C TYR A 148 -13.48 -10.29 2.52
N PRO A 149 -14.57 -11.06 2.52
CA PRO A 149 -15.71 -11.02 1.57
C PRO A 149 -16.83 -10.08 2.03
N ALA A 150 -16.62 -9.23 3.05
CA ALA A 150 -17.69 -8.46 3.70
C ALA A 150 -18.36 -7.44 2.77
N GLU A 151 -17.63 -6.84 1.84
CA GLU A 151 -18.19 -5.87 0.88
C GLU A 151 -18.42 -6.49 -0.50
N SER A 152 -17.62 -7.47 -0.89
CA SER A 152 -17.86 -8.30 -2.08
C SER A 152 -17.13 -9.63 -1.98
N VAL A 153 -17.72 -10.67 -2.57
CA VAL A 153 -17.08 -11.99 -2.76
C VAL A 153 -16.28 -12.06 -4.07
N ASP A 154 -16.36 -11.03 -4.90
CA ASP A 154 -15.56 -10.84 -6.11
C ASP A 154 -14.37 -9.92 -5.79
N VAL A 155 -13.17 -10.47 -5.89
CA VAL A 155 -11.93 -9.73 -5.62
C VAL A 155 -11.74 -8.54 -6.55
N GLN A 156 -12.19 -8.62 -7.81
CA GLN A 156 -12.12 -7.48 -8.73
C GLN A 156 -13.01 -6.33 -8.26
N GLN A 157 -14.20 -6.66 -7.73
CA GLN A 157 -15.09 -5.65 -7.15
C GLN A 157 -14.46 -5.03 -5.87
N VAL A 158 -13.81 -5.83 -5.02
CA VAL A 158 -13.08 -5.32 -3.85
C VAL A 158 -11.98 -4.35 -4.28
N ARG A 159 -11.23 -4.66 -5.35
CA ARG A 159 -10.23 -3.75 -5.92
C ARG A 159 -10.85 -2.44 -6.40
N CYS A 160 -11.95 -2.51 -7.15
CA CYS A 160 -12.65 -1.31 -7.62
C CYS A 160 -13.12 -0.42 -6.48
N ILE A 161 -13.68 -1.00 -5.40
CA ILE A 161 -14.15 -0.25 -4.23
C ILE A 161 -12.97 0.46 -3.55
N ALA A 162 -11.85 -0.23 -3.32
CA ALA A 162 -10.67 0.37 -2.68
C ALA A 162 -10.07 1.50 -3.54
N ASP A 163 -9.96 1.30 -4.85
CA ASP A 163 -9.45 2.28 -5.80
C ASP A 163 -10.34 3.52 -5.87
N GLN A 164 -11.65 3.33 -5.99
CA GLN A 164 -12.61 4.44 -5.99
C GLN A 164 -12.50 5.29 -4.72
N ARG A 165 -12.42 4.66 -3.55
CA ARG A 165 -12.27 5.37 -2.27
C ARG A 165 -10.95 6.12 -2.16
N MET A 166 -9.85 5.54 -2.67
CA MET A 166 -8.56 6.22 -2.74
C MET A 166 -8.65 7.46 -3.63
N TYR A 167 -9.29 7.35 -4.79
CA TYR A 167 -9.47 8.47 -5.71
C TYR A 167 -10.32 9.60 -5.09
N GLU A 168 -11.43 9.26 -4.42
CA GLU A 168 -12.28 10.23 -3.70
C GLU A 168 -11.48 10.94 -2.59
N ASN A 169 -10.69 10.19 -1.84
CA ASN A 169 -9.81 10.74 -0.80
C ASN A 169 -8.75 11.68 -1.40
N LYS A 170 -8.17 11.32 -2.57
CA LYS A 170 -7.21 12.16 -3.30
C LYS A 170 -7.83 13.49 -3.73
N GLN A 171 -9.04 13.46 -4.27
CA GLN A 171 -9.75 14.69 -4.65
C GLN A 171 -10.02 15.59 -3.42
N ALA A 172 -10.45 15.00 -2.31
CA ALA A 172 -10.71 15.74 -1.07
C ALA A 172 -9.42 16.38 -0.49
N ASN A 173 -8.29 15.66 -0.54
CA ASN A 173 -6.99 16.16 -0.07
C ASN A 173 -6.50 17.33 -0.94
N HIS A 174 -6.59 17.21 -2.27
CA HIS A 174 -6.20 18.29 -3.18
C HIS A 174 -7.05 19.56 -2.96
N ALA A 175 -8.37 19.42 -2.85
CA ALA A 175 -9.25 20.56 -2.62
C ALA A 175 -8.96 21.29 -1.28
N ARG A 176 -8.57 20.56 -0.23
CA ARG A 176 -8.19 21.15 1.07
C ARG A 176 -6.86 21.91 0.98
N GLN A 177 -5.90 21.41 0.22
CA GLN A 177 -4.58 22.01 0.08
C GLN A 177 -4.63 23.26 -0.79
N ASP A 178 -5.37 23.21 -1.91
CA ASP A 178 -5.55 24.38 -2.78
C ASP A 178 -6.30 25.52 -2.10
N GLY A 179 -7.25 25.21 -1.19
CA GLY A 179 -7.95 26.18 -0.36
C GLY A 179 -7.08 26.81 0.74
N ALA A 180 -6.02 26.14 1.17
CA ALA A 180 -5.10 26.65 2.19
C ALA A 180 -3.97 27.53 1.61
N GLU A 181 -3.65 27.42 0.33
CA GLU A 181 -2.65 28.25 -0.37
C GLU A 181 -3.26 29.57 -0.92
N GLY A 182 -4.58 29.75 -0.81
CA GLY A 182 -5.32 30.92 -1.34
C GLY A 182 -5.65 32.01 -0.31
N ILE A 183 -5.02 32.02 0.89
CA ILE A 183 -5.26 33.04 1.93
C ILE A 183 -3.97 33.81 2.24
#